data_0815a3a7d654db550e6e8f4bb8978b65
#
_entry.id   0815a3a7d654db550e6e8f4bb8978b65
#
_cell.length_a   1.000
_cell.length_b   1.000
_cell.length_c   1.000
_cell.angle_alpha   90.00
_cell.angle_beta   90.00
_cell.angle_gamma   90.00
#
_symmetry.space_group_name_H-M   'P 1'
#
loop_
_entity.id
_entity.type
_entity.pdbx_description
1 polymer ?
#
loop_
_entity_poly.entity_id
_entity_poly.type
_entity_poly.pdbx_seq_one_letter_code
_entity_poly.pdbx_strand_id
1 'polypeptide(L)'
;MKNVITWFDIPTEDFDRAVKFYSDILGNEIRVDTFMGRKLGFFPMEGMEGVSGDLVPPGLGNKPSANGTRVYLSCEGIIDEVIGRIEKSGGKIVNPKTKIGDMGWIAMIMDTEGNMVGLHSFK
;
A
#
# COMPACT_ATOMS: atom_id res chain seq x y z
N MET A 1 16.26 -19.19 -0.83
CA MET A 1 14.97 -18.50 -0.90
C MET A 1 15.20 -17.09 -1.42
N LYS A 2 14.63 -16.77 -2.56
CA LYS A 2 14.86 -15.47 -3.20
C LYS A 2 14.01 -14.37 -2.59
N ASN A 3 12.73 -14.63 -2.36
CA ASN A 3 11.80 -13.71 -1.72
C ASN A 3 11.07 -14.44 -0.60
N VAL A 4 11.05 -13.82 0.58
CA VAL A 4 10.33 -14.41 1.71
C VAL A 4 8.82 -14.21 1.56
N ILE A 5 8.42 -13.11 0.91
CA ILE A 5 7.01 -12.76 0.75
C ILE A 5 6.55 -13.14 -0.65
N THR A 6 5.35 -13.71 -0.76
CA THR A 6 4.71 -13.97 -2.05
C THR A 6 3.53 -13.03 -2.31
N TRP A 7 2.86 -12.57 -1.28
CA TRP A 7 1.65 -11.74 -1.38
C TRP A 7 1.38 -11.05 -0.06
N PHE A 8 0.60 -9.97 -0.08
CA PHE A 8 0.09 -9.33 1.13
C PHE A 8 -1.34 -8.87 0.94
N ASP A 9 -2.10 -8.85 2.03
CA ASP A 9 -3.45 -8.30 2.08
C ASP A 9 -3.45 -7.05 2.96
N ILE A 10 -4.04 -5.97 2.46
CA ILE A 10 -4.31 -4.79 3.26
C ILE A 10 -5.82 -4.74 3.52
N PRO A 11 -6.25 -4.87 4.76
CA PRO A 11 -7.68 -4.83 5.06
C PRO A 11 -8.24 -3.43 4.97
N THR A 12 -9.54 -3.33 4.67
CA THR A 12 -10.23 -2.05 4.55
C THR A 12 -11.50 -2.02 5.39
N GLU A 13 -11.91 -0.81 5.80
CA GLU A 13 -13.23 -0.55 6.36
C GLU A 13 -14.19 -0.13 5.24
N ASP A 14 -13.69 0.67 4.30
CA ASP A 14 -14.43 1.13 3.13
C ASP A 14 -13.59 0.81 1.90
N PHE A 15 -13.94 -0.28 1.22
CA PHE A 15 -13.15 -0.80 0.12
C PHE A 15 -12.99 0.21 -1.01
N ASP A 16 -14.08 0.87 -1.42
CA ASP A 16 -14.01 1.83 -2.53
C ASP A 16 -13.14 3.04 -2.19
N ARG A 17 -13.22 3.49 -0.95
CA ARG A 17 -12.38 4.60 -0.47
C ARG A 17 -10.91 4.22 -0.50
N ALA A 18 -10.58 3.00 -0.09
CA ALA A 18 -9.20 2.51 -0.12
C ALA A 18 -8.67 2.38 -1.54
N VAL A 19 -9.49 1.86 -2.45
CA VAL A 19 -9.13 1.74 -3.87
C VAL A 19 -8.79 3.12 -4.45
N LYS A 20 -9.62 4.12 -4.16
CA LYS A 20 -9.37 5.48 -4.63
C LYS A 20 -8.09 6.05 -4.02
N PHE A 21 -7.90 5.89 -2.71
CA PHE A 21 -6.73 6.42 -2.01
C PHE A 21 -5.44 5.88 -2.62
N TYR A 22 -5.32 4.55 -2.73
CA TYR A 22 -4.08 3.95 -3.23
C TYR A 22 -3.86 4.21 -4.72
N SER A 23 -4.93 4.27 -5.51
CA SER A 23 -4.81 4.64 -6.92
C SER A 23 -4.27 6.06 -7.06
N ASP A 24 -4.79 6.98 -6.26
CA ASP A 24 -4.40 8.39 -6.34
C ASP A 24 -2.95 8.60 -5.87
N ILE A 25 -2.55 8.03 -4.74
CA ILE A 25 -1.22 8.26 -4.21
C ILE A 25 -0.12 7.62 -5.05
N LEU A 26 -0.39 6.44 -5.61
CA LEU A 26 0.60 5.73 -6.43
C LEU A 26 0.64 6.23 -7.87
N GLY A 27 -0.39 6.99 -8.28
CA GLY A 27 -0.50 7.43 -9.66
C GLY A 27 -0.68 6.25 -10.61
N ASN A 28 -1.31 5.19 -10.13
CA ASN A 28 -1.47 3.94 -10.87
C ASN A 28 -2.73 3.25 -10.36
N GLU A 29 -3.57 2.82 -11.28
CA GLU A 29 -4.87 2.30 -10.93
C GLU A 29 -4.80 0.98 -10.17
N ILE A 30 -5.52 0.90 -9.06
CA ILE A 30 -5.79 -0.36 -8.37
C ILE A 30 -6.88 -1.07 -9.17
N ARG A 31 -6.57 -2.24 -9.70
CA ARG A 31 -7.50 -2.99 -10.53
C ARG A 31 -8.48 -3.78 -9.65
N VAL A 32 -9.75 -3.44 -9.72
CA VAL A 32 -10.79 -4.18 -8.99
C VAL A 32 -11.26 -5.34 -9.84
N ASP A 33 -11.25 -6.53 -9.27
CA ASP A 33 -11.68 -7.73 -9.96
C ASP A 33 -12.29 -8.70 -8.95
N THR A 34 -13.05 -9.66 -9.46
CA THR A 34 -13.65 -10.71 -8.63
C THR A 34 -12.76 -11.94 -8.64
N PHE A 35 -12.42 -12.40 -7.45
CA PHE A 35 -11.62 -13.60 -7.27
C PHE A 35 -12.31 -14.48 -6.22
N MET A 36 -12.68 -15.69 -6.62
CA MET A 36 -13.39 -16.64 -5.76
C MET A 36 -14.63 -16.04 -5.10
N GLY A 37 -15.42 -15.30 -5.91
CA GLY A 37 -16.68 -14.71 -5.47
C GLY A 37 -16.54 -13.41 -4.69
N ARG A 38 -15.35 -12.86 -4.54
CA ARG A 38 -15.13 -11.63 -3.77
C ARG A 38 -14.43 -10.58 -4.61
N LYS A 39 -14.80 -9.33 -4.39
CA LYS A 39 -14.09 -8.20 -4.99
C LYS A 39 -12.78 -7.97 -4.25
N LEU A 40 -11.69 -7.89 -5.00
CA LEU A 40 -10.38 -7.54 -4.47
C LEU A 40 -9.82 -6.39 -5.29
N GLY A 41 -9.01 -5.55 -4.65
CA GLY A 41 -8.30 -4.46 -5.32
C GLY A 41 -6.84 -4.83 -5.48
N PHE A 42 -6.42 -5.13 -6.69
CA PHE A 42 -5.06 -5.61 -6.96
C PHE A 42 -4.11 -4.44 -7.18
N PHE A 43 -3.02 -4.42 -6.42
CA PHE A 43 -1.94 -3.47 -6.67
C PHE A 43 -1.28 -3.78 -8.01
N PRO A 44 -0.69 -2.77 -8.66
CA PRO A 44 -0.05 -2.98 -9.95
C PRO A 44 1.04 -4.05 -9.89
N MET A 45 1.12 -4.85 -10.95
CA MET A 45 2.15 -5.86 -11.10
C MET A 45 2.42 -6.07 -12.58
N GLU A 46 3.67 -6.14 -12.96
CA GLU A 46 4.05 -6.41 -14.34
C GLU A 46 4.01 -7.91 -14.61
N GLY A 47 3.07 -8.36 -15.43
CA GLY A 47 2.92 -9.78 -15.76
C GLY A 47 2.58 -10.61 -14.53
N MET A 48 3.14 -11.82 -14.49
CA MET A 48 2.96 -12.76 -13.37
C MET A 48 4.21 -12.87 -12.51
N GLU A 49 5.23 -12.08 -12.80
CA GLU A 49 6.48 -12.10 -12.07
C GLU A 49 6.50 -10.97 -11.04
N GLY A 50 7.30 -11.14 -10.00
CA GLY A 50 7.41 -10.17 -8.94
C GLY A 50 6.46 -10.46 -7.79
N VAL A 51 6.41 -9.53 -6.86
CA VAL A 51 5.57 -9.63 -5.66
C VAL A 51 4.64 -8.44 -5.63
N SER A 52 3.37 -8.70 -5.39
CA SER A 52 2.37 -7.66 -5.22
C SER A 52 1.43 -8.05 -4.09
N GLY A 53 0.27 -7.43 -4.03
CA GLY A 53 -0.72 -7.67 -3.00
C GLY A 53 -2.05 -7.08 -3.39
N ASP A 54 -2.96 -7.05 -2.45
CA ASP A 54 -4.29 -6.53 -2.69
C ASP A 54 -4.89 -5.80 -1.49
N LEU A 55 -5.94 -5.05 -1.80
CA LEU A 55 -6.87 -4.51 -0.80
C LEU A 55 -8.01 -5.50 -0.67
N VAL A 56 -8.35 -5.85 0.57
CA VAL A 56 -9.44 -6.79 0.82
C VAL A 56 -10.61 -6.08 1.46
N PRO A 57 -11.85 -6.42 1.06
CA PRO A 57 -13.05 -5.81 1.64
C PRO A 57 -13.28 -6.28 3.08
N PRO A 58 -14.14 -5.59 3.85
CA PRO A 58 -14.51 -6.03 5.19
C PRO A 58 -15.08 -7.44 5.17
N GLY A 59 -14.92 -8.14 6.30
CA GLY A 59 -15.53 -9.45 6.47
C GLY A 59 -14.67 -10.65 6.12
N LEU A 60 -13.38 -10.42 5.78
CA LEU A 60 -12.45 -11.50 5.46
C LEU A 60 -11.59 -11.93 6.66
N GLY A 61 -11.96 -11.54 7.86
CA GLY A 61 -11.35 -12.04 9.08
C GLY A 61 -10.31 -11.12 9.70
N ASN A 62 -9.68 -10.24 8.94
CA ASN A 62 -8.76 -9.24 9.47
C ASN A 62 -9.38 -7.85 9.41
N LYS A 63 -8.87 -6.96 10.24
CA LYS A 63 -9.35 -5.58 10.32
C LYS A 63 -8.17 -4.62 10.19
N PRO A 64 -8.40 -3.42 9.65
CA PRO A 64 -7.36 -2.40 9.65
C PRO A 64 -6.83 -2.12 11.04
N SER A 65 -5.54 -1.87 11.14
CA SER A 65 -4.90 -1.56 12.42
C SER A 65 -3.60 -0.81 12.17
N ALA A 66 -3.31 0.15 13.05
CA ALA A 66 -2.03 0.83 13.06
C ALA A 66 -0.94 -0.01 13.75
N ASN A 67 -1.32 -1.10 14.41
CA ASN A 67 -0.46 -1.89 15.27
C ASN A 67 -0.14 -3.29 14.72
N GLY A 68 -0.62 -3.60 13.52
CA GLY A 68 -0.37 -4.89 12.91
C GLY A 68 0.95 -4.95 12.17
N THR A 69 1.12 -6.01 11.40
CA THR A 69 2.28 -6.16 10.52
C THR A 69 2.32 -4.99 9.53
N ARG A 70 3.52 -4.48 9.30
CA ARG A 70 3.71 -3.30 8.47
C ARG A 70 4.23 -3.71 7.10
N VAL A 71 3.53 -3.25 6.06
CA VAL A 71 3.92 -3.47 4.66
C VAL A 71 4.63 -2.21 4.18
N TYR A 72 5.74 -2.39 3.45
CA TYR A 72 6.42 -1.29 2.77
C TYR A 72 6.13 -1.40 1.29
N LEU A 73 5.49 -0.37 0.74
CA LEU A 73 5.21 -0.30 -0.70
C LEU A 73 6.42 0.29 -1.41
N SER A 74 6.76 -0.30 -2.55
CA SER A 74 7.84 0.22 -3.37
C SER A 74 7.38 1.50 -4.07
N CYS A 75 8.06 2.59 -3.76
CA CYS A 75 7.86 3.88 -4.42
C CYS A 75 9.17 4.27 -5.12
N GLU A 76 9.81 3.28 -5.74
CA GLU A 76 11.14 3.46 -6.32
C GLU A 76 11.17 4.58 -7.34
N GLY A 77 11.98 5.61 -7.03
CA GLY A 77 12.14 6.77 -7.90
C GLY A 77 11.00 7.79 -7.85
N ILE A 78 9.92 7.50 -7.11
CA ILE A 78 8.74 8.38 -7.04
C ILE A 78 8.26 8.64 -5.60
N ILE A 79 9.09 8.39 -4.61
CA ILE A 79 8.67 8.51 -3.21
C ILE A 79 8.22 9.95 -2.87
N ASP A 80 8.87 10.96 -3.43
CA ASP A 80 8.50 12.35 -3.14
C ASP A 80 7.11 12.69 -3.70
N GLU A 81 6.81 12.23 -4.90
CA GLU A 81 5.52 12.42 -5.53
C GLU A 81 4.41 11.72 -4.74
N VAL A 82 4.69 10.49 -4.29
CA VAL A 82 3.72 9.72 -3.49
C VAL A 82 3.45 10.43 -2.18
N ILE A 83 4.50 10.83 -1.46
CA ILE A 83 4.34 11.56 -0.19
C ILE A 83 3.51 12.83 -0.39
N GLY A 84 3.77 13.56 -1.48
CA GLY A 84 3.04 14.80 -1.78
C GLY A 84 1.56 14.60 -2.04
N ARG A 85 1.10 13.38 -2.29
CA ARG A 85 -0.31 13.06 -2.56
C ARG A 85 -1.06 12.52 -1.34
N ILE A 86 -0.36 12.18 -0.26
CA ILE A 86 -0.95 11.48 0.88
C ILE A 86 -2.07 12.28 1.54
N GLU A 87 -1.77 13.49 1.98
CA GLU A 87 -2.73 14.27 2.76
C GLU A 87 -3.93 14.71 1.95
N LYS A 88 -3.72 15.13 0.71
CA LYS A 88 -4.84 15.53 -0.16
C LYS A 88 -5.71 14.35 -0.58
N SER A 89 -5.21 13.12 -0.45
CA SER A 89 -5.98 11.92 -0.77
C SER A 89 -6.64 11.30 0.46
N GLY A 90 -6.49 11.92 1.63
CA GLY A 90 -7.18 11.51 2.85
C GLY A 90 -6.35 10.74 3.86
N GLY A 91 -5.07 10.50 3.58
CA GLY A 91 -4.16 9.86 4.52
C GLY A 91 -3.42 10.86 5.39
N LYS A 92 -2.51 10.36 6.20
CA LYS A 92 -1.67 11.18 7.06
C LYS A 92 -0.22 10.75 6.95
N ILE A 93 0.70 11.69 7.01
CA ILE A 93 2.12 11.40 7.11
C ILE A 93 2.44 11.27 8.60
N VAL A 94 2.85 10.08 9.03
CA VAL A 94 3.20 9.80 10.43
C VAL A 94 4.66 10.09 10.67
N ASN A 95 5.54 9.57 9.81
CA ASN A 95 6.96 9.91 9.83
C ASN A 95 7.35 10.36 8.44
N PRO A 96 8.01 11.54 8.31
CA PRO A 96 8.40 12.05 7.01
C PRO A 96 9.51 11.21 6.36
N LYS A 97 9.83 11.55 5.12
CA LYS A 97 10.90 10.89 4.38
C LYS A 97 12.18 10.92 5.20
N THR A 98 12.74 9.75 5.46
CA THR A 98 13.92 9.58 6.32
C THR A 98 14.90 8.64 5.65
N LYS A 99 16.16 9.02 5.63
CA LYS A 99 17.21 8.15 5.09
C LYS A 99 17.54 7.04 6.09
N ILE A 100 17.64 5.83 5.57
CA ILE A 100 17.95 4.63 6.37
C ILE A 100 19.27 4.01 5.91
N GLY A 101 20.33 4.80 5.98
CA GLY A 101 21.66 4.35 5.57
C GLY A 101 21.69 3.96 4.11
N ASP A 102 22.34 2.85 3.79
CA ASP A 102 22.50 2.38 2.41
C ASP A 102 21.24 1.75 1.85
N MET A 103 20.20 1.60 2.64
CA MET A 103 18.93 0.98 2.22
C MET A 103 17.95 1.99 1.62
N GLY A 104 18.36 3.24 1.46
CA GLY A 104 17.55 4.26 0.81
C GLY A 104 16.71 5.09 1.77
N TRP A 105 15.43 5.26 1.45
CA TRP A 105 14.52 6.19 2.12
C TRP A 105 13.22 5.48 2.49
N ILE A 106 12.68 5.85 3.63
CA ILE A 106 11.34 5.40 4.03
C ILE A 106 10.51 6.58 4.50
N ALA A 107 9.20 6.39 4.46
CA ALA A 107 8.24 7.24 5.16
C ALA A 107 7.16 6.33 5.74
N MET A 108 6.51 6.78 6.82
CA MET A 108 5.37 6.08 7.41
C MET A 108 4.13 6.90 7.21
N ILE A 109 3.08 6.27 6.75
CA ILE A 109 1.81 6.92 6.55
C ILE A 109 0.69 6.14 7.23
N MET A 110 -0.39 6.85 7.52
CA MET A 110 -1.66 6.23 7.88
C MET A 110 -2.55 6.32 6.65
N ASP A 111 -3.08 5.19 6.21
CA ASP A 111 -4.00 5.21 5.08
C ASP A 111 -5.41 5.68 5.50
N THR A 112 -6.35 5.68 4.57
CA THR A 112 -7.73 6.13 4.86
C THR A 112 -8.50 5.14 5.73
N GLU A 113 -7.95 3.95 5.93
CA GLU A 113 -8.63 2.86 6.62
C GLU A 113 -8.12 2.63 8.04
N GLY A 114 -7.06 3.33 8.44
CA GLY A 114 -6.45 3.15 9.75
C GLY A 114 -5.27 2.18 9.78
N ASN A 115 -4.74 1.81 8.63
CA ASN A 115 -3.53 0.99 8.57
C ASN A 115 -2.29 1.88 8.55
N MET A 116 -1.25 1.46 9.27
CA MET A 116 0.07 2.07 9.15
C MET A 116 0.82 1.36 8.03
N VAL A 117 1.26 2.11 7.03
CA VAL A 117 1.91 1.57 5.85
C VAL A 117 3.23 2.31 5.63
N GLY A 118 4.26 1.58 5.24
CA GLY A 118 5.54 2.16 4.89
C GLY A 118 5.66 2.42 3.40
N LEU A 119 6.42 3.43 3.05
CA LEU A 119 6.82 3.74 1.67
C LEU A 119 8.34 3.62 1.61
N HIS A 120 8.85 3.04 0.55
CA HIS A 120 10.30 2.83 0.41
C HIS A 120 10.78 3.15 -1.00
N SER A 121 11.99 3.70 -1.08
CA SER A 121 12.70 3.87 -2.33
C SER A 121 14.21 3.81 -2.04
N PHE A 122 14.96 3.15 -2.90
CA PHE A 122 16.42 3.20 -2.81
C PHE A 122 16.99 4.53 -3.30
N LYS A 123 16.23 5.23 -4.12
CA LYS A 123 16.65 6.52 -4.71
C LYS A 123 15.98 7.72 -4.09
#